data_81e47314babdff46cd9ee7d7d111859d
#
_entry.id   81e47314babdff46cd9ee7d7d111859d
#
_cell.length_a   1.000
_cell.length_b   1.000
_cell.length_c   1.000
_cell.angle_alpha   90.00
_cell.angle_beta   90.00
_cell.angle_gamma   90.00
#
_symmetry.space_group_name_H-M   'P 1'
#
loop_
_entity.id
_entity.type
_entity.pdbx_description
1 polymer ?
#
loop_
_entity_poly.entity_id
_entity_poly.type
_entity_poly.pdbx_seq_one_letter_code
_entity_poly.pdbx_strand_id
1 'polypeptide(L)'
;MKSIYKTVLVGHYTLEMFNLIKDIESYPVFLPWCGGVEILNVTEENMEAKIHINFNGVKQFFHTINEQKSPTLIEMKYVDGPFKEFQGKWELQALSEKACKIQFTLSYEFSNRFLEKIIGPVFDIILNTFVQSFVKRADAVYL
;
A
#
# COMPACT_ATOMS: atom_id res chain seq x y z
N MET A 1 4.90 15.87 10.68
CA MET A 1 4.58 14.93 9.59
C MET A 1 5.70 13.92 9.42
N LYS A 2 5.36 12.66 9.28
CA LYS A 2 6.34 11.60 9.04
C LYS A 2 6.34 11.22 7.57
N SER A 3 7.51 10.84 7.06
CA SER A 3 7.66 10.42 5.66
C SER A 3 8.51 9.16 5.60
N ILE A 4 8.15 8.29 4.68
CA ILE A 4 8.91 7.08 4.38
C ILE A 4 9.13 7.01 2.86
N TYR A 5 10.32 6.57 2.48
CA TYR A 5 10.67 6.35 1.08
C TYR A 5 11.38 5.02 0.97
N LYS A 6 10.86 4.15 0.13
CA LYS A 6 11.44 2.83 -0.12
C LYS A 6 11.66 2.64 -1.61
N THR A 7 12.80 2.09 -1.96
CA THR A 7 13.14 1.73 -3.35
C THR A 7 13.61 0.29 -3.38
N VAL A 8 13.13 -0.46 -4.36
CA VAL A 8 13.54 -1.85 -4.54
C VAL A 8 13.61 -2.19 -6.02
N LEU A 9 14.55 -3.07 -6.37
CA LEU A 9 14.69 -3.63 -7.72
C LEU A 9 14.15 -5.05 -7.67
N VAL A 10 13.27 -5.41 -8.60
CA VAL A 10 12.65 -6.74 -8.62
C VAL A 10 12.80 -7.38 -10.00
N GLY A 11 12.91 -8.70 -10.01
CA GLY A 11 13.03 -9.50 -11.23
C GLY A 11 11.70 -9.94 -11.79
N HIS A 12 10.77 -9.00 -11.96
CA HIS A 12 9.44 -9.24 -12.50
C HIS A 12 9.07 -8.14 -13.49
N TYR A 13 8.11 -8.44 -14.38
CA TYR A 13 7.60 -7.43 -15.31
C TYR A 13 6.93 -6.30 -14.55
N THR A 14 7.06 -5.09 -15.05
CA THR A 14 6.43 -3.91 -14.46
C THR A 14 4.92 -4.10 -14.33
N LEU A 15 4.27 -4.63 -15.36
CA LEU A 15 2.83 -4.87 -15.33
C LEU A 15 2.42 -5.91 -14.28
N GLU A 16 3.24 -6.95 -14.07
CA GLU A 16 2.98 -7.94 -13.01
C GLU A 16 2.97 -7.28 -11.64
N MET A 17 3.97 -6.47 -11.36
CA MET A 17 4.06 -5.77 -10.08
C MET A 17 2.93 -4.76 -9.91
N PHE A 18 2.61 -4.02 -10.97
CA PHE A 18 1.50 -3.07 -10.96
C PHE A 18 0.17 -3.76 -10.65
N ASN A 19 -0.12 -4.87 -11.31
CA ASN A 19 -1.35 -5.62 -11.10
C ASN A 19 -1.44 -6.18 -9.67
N LEU A 20 -0.31 -6.60 -9.11
CA LEU A 20 -0.26 -7.12 -7.75
C LEU A 20 -0.57 -6.00 -6.73
N ILE A 21 0.00 -4.84 -6.93
CA ILE A 21 -0.20 -3.68 -6.02
C ILE A 21 -1.63 -3.15 -6.11
N LYS A 22 -2.21 -3.11 -7.30
CA LYS A 22 -3.57 -2.60 -7.47
C LYS A 22 -4.64 -3.58 -6.99
N ASP A 23 -4.33 -4.86 -6.85
CA ASP A 23 -5.28 -5.90 -6.44
C ASP A 23 -5.49 -5.90 -4.93
N ILE A 24 -6.19 -4.88 -4.45
CA ILE A 24 -6.45 -4.67 -3.02
C ILE A 24 -7.26 -5.82 -2.42
N GLU A 25 -8.13 -6.45 -3.19
CA GLU A 25 -8.93 -7.59 -2.72
C GLU A 25 -8.06 -8.73 -2.19
N SER A 26 -6.87 -8.91 -2.73
CA SER A 26 -5.96 -9.97 -2.32
C SER A 26 -5.07 -9.63 -1.13
N TYR A 27 -5.08 -8.39 -0.66
CA TYR A 27 -4.23 -7.94 0.44
C TYR A 27 -4.34 -8.80 1.70
N PRO A 28 -5.55 -9.21 2.15
CA PRO A 28 -5.64 -10.06 3.35
C PRO A 28 -4.95 -11.41 3.20
N VAL A 29 -4.72 -11.88 1.99
CA VAL A 29 -4.11 -13.18 1.73
C VAL A 29 -2.64 -13.20 2.13
N PHE A 30 -1.92 -12.07 1.94
CA PHE A 30 -0.47 -12.04 2.13
C PHE A 30 0.04 -10.93 3.05
N LEU A 31 -0.82 -10.02 3.50
CA LEU A 31 -0.44 -8.98 4.47
C LEU A 31 -0.98 -9.37 5.84
N PRO A 32 -0.11 -9.81 6.78
CA PRO A 32 -0.59 -10.35 8.06
C PRO A 32 -1.35 -9.35 8.94
N TRP A 33 -1.13 -8.06 8.73
CA TRP A 33 -1.82 -7.01 9.46
C TRP A 33 -3.18 -6.63 8.87
N CYS A 34 -3.47 -7.09 7.65
CA CYS A 34 -4.71 -6.73 6.96
C CYS A 34 -5.83 -7.69 7.37
N GLY A 35 -6.81 -7.17 8.09
CA GLY A 35 -7.94 -7.94 8.58
C GLY A 35 -9.09 -8.05 7.59
N GLY A 36 -9.02 -7.33 6.47
CA GLY A 36 -10.05 -7.36 5.44
C GLY A 36 -10.05 -6.07 4.64
N VAL A 37 -10.77 -6.08 3.52
CA VAL A 37 -10.92 -4.90 2.67
C VAL A 37 -12.37 -4.79 2.21
N GLU A 38 -12.79 -3.56 1.92
CA GLU A 38 -14.11 -3.28 1.34
C GLU A 38 -13.88 -2.45 0.08
N ILE A 39 -14.25 -2.99 -1.06
CA ILE A 39 -14.14 -2.26 -2.33
C ILE A 39 -15.43 -1.49 -2.53
N LEU A 40 -15.35 -0.17 -2.57
CA LEU A 40 -16.52 0.70 -2.64
C LEU A 40 -16.85 1.12 -4.07
N ASN A 41 -15.83 1.35 -4.89
CA ASN A 41 -16.01 1.74 -6.28
C ASN A 41 -14.77 1.40 -7.09
N VAL A 42 -14.95 0.92 -8.31
CA VAL A 42 -13.86 0.57 -9.22
C VAL A 42 -14.19 1.10 -10.60
N THR A 43 -13.23 1.86 -11.16
CA THR A 43 -13.23 2.24 -12.57
C THR A 43 -11.88 1.85 -13.16
N GLU A 44 -11.65 2.09 -14.44
CA GLU A 44 -10.36 1.81 -15.08
C GLU A 44 -9.20 2.57 -14.40
N GLU A 45 -9.45 3.80 -13.97
CA GLU A 45 -8.41 4.69 -13.46
C GLU A 45 -8.45 4.88 -11.94
N ASN A 46 -9.50 4.42 -11.28
CA ASN A 46 -9.68 4.66 -9.85
C ASN A 46 -10.16 3.41 -9.13
N MET A 47 -9.71 3.25 -7.89
CA MET A 47 -10.24 2.26 -6.96
C MET A 47 -10.44 2.91 -5.61
N GLU A 48 -11.67 2.88 -5.13
CA GLU A 48 -12.01 3.37 -3.79
C GLU A 48 -12.20 2.18 -2.86
N ALA A 49 -11.47 2.16 -1.75
CA ALA A 49 -11.48 1.03 -0.84
C ALA A 49 -11.23 1.46 0.61
N LYS A 50 -11.76 0.64 1.52
CA LYS A 50 -11.38 0.66 2.94
C LYS A 50 -10.49 -0.54 3.21
N ILE A 51 -9.36 -0.30 3.86
CA ILE A 51 -8.43 -1.35 4.26
C ILE A 51 -8.45 -1.41 5.78
N HIS A 52 -8.73 -2.60 6.33
CA HIS A 52 -8.81 -2.79 7.76
C HIS A 52 -7.48 -3.30 8.32
N ILE A 53 -7.00 -2.64 9.36
CA ILE A 53 -5.85 -3.08 10.13
C ILE A 53 -6.39 -3.87 11.33
N ASN A 54 -5.89 -5.08 11.50
CA ASN A 54 -6.18 -5.91 12.67
C ASN A 54 -4.90 -6.63 13.06
N PHE A 55 -4.14 -6.06 14.00
CA PHE A 55 -2.82 -6.55 14.34
C PHE A 55 -2.43 -6.09 15.74
N ASN A 56 -1.91 -7.01 16.56
CA ASN A 56 -1.44 -6.72 17.91
C ASN A 56 -2.45 -5.95 18.76
N GLY A 57 -3.74 -6.31 18.64
CA GLY A 57 -4.82 -5.69 19.43
C GLY A 57 -5.30 -4.36 18.86
N VAL A 58 -4.70 -3.86 17.77
CA VAL A 58 -5.14 -2.63 17.11
C VAL A 58 -6.11 -2.97 16.00
N LYS A 59 -7.29 -2.36 16.04
CA LYS A 59 -8.30 -2.46 14.98
C LYS A 59 -8.59 -1.06 14.48
N GLN A 60 -8.27 -0.82 13.22
CA GLN A 60 -8.48 0.47 12.56
C GLN A 60 -8.77 0.24 11.09
N PHE A 61 -9.25 1.27 10.43
CA PHE A 61 -9.36 1.25 8.98
C PHE A 61 -8.83 2.55 8.40
N PHE A 62 -8.44 2.53 7.14
CA PHE A 62 -8.22 3.74 6.37
C PHE A 62 -8.88 3.58 5.01
N HIS A 63 -9.46 4.68 4.55
CA HIS A 63 -10.26 4.76 3.34
C HIS A 63 -9.53 5.65 2.35
N THR A 64 -9.23 5.12 1.18
CA THR A 64 -8.52 5.85 0.13
C THR A 64 -9.21 5.70 -1.22
N ILE A 65 -8.94 6.66 -2.09
CA ILE A 65 -9.21 6.55 -3.52
C ILE A 65 -7.85 6.49 -4.20
N ASN A 66 -7.58 5.36 -4.85
CA ASN A 66 -6.33 5.17 -5.57
C ASN A 66 -6.52 5.53 -7.03
N GLU A 67 -5.76 6.51 -7.51
CA GLU A 67 -5.72 6.87 -8.92
C GLU A 67 -4.60 6.08 -9.59
N GLN A 68 -4.90 5.45 -10.71
CA GLN A 68 -4.00 4.50 -11.35
C GLN A 68 -3.68 4.90 -12.78
N LYS A 69 -2.39 4.85 -13.12
CA LYS A 69 -1.89 4.97 -14.49
C LYS A 69 -1.03 3.76 -14.79
N SER A 70 -1.66 2.74 -15.39
CA SER A 70 -0.97 1.50 -15.70
C SER A 70 0.15 1.72 -16.73
N PRO A 71 1.31 1.09 -16.55
CA PRO A 71 1.73 0.27 -15.42
C PRO A 71 2.70 1.01 -14.47
N THR A 72 2.66 2.34 -14.41
CA THR A 72 3.74 3.13 -13.82
C THR A 72 3.41 3.83 -12.52
N LEU A 73 2.14 4.10 -12.22
CA LEU A 73 1.80 4.98 -11.10
C LEU A 73 0.50 4.57 -10.42
N ILE A 74 0.53 4.54 -9.08
CA ILE A 74 -0.67 4.45 -8.25
C ILE A 74 -0.53 5.52 -7.17
N GLU A 75 -1.45 6.49 -7.15
CA GLU A 75 -1.49 7.52 -6.12
C GLU A 75 -2.64 7.25 -5.16
N MET A 76 -2.32 7.23 -3.86
CA MET A 76 -3.31 7.00 -2.82
C MET A 76 -3.78 8.33 -2.26
N LYS A 77 -5.07 8.63 -2.44
CA LYS A 77 -5.69 9.84 -1.91
C LYS A 77 -6.55 9.50 -0.71
N TYR A 78 -6.29 10.15 0.41
CA TYR A 78 -6.92 9.86 1.69
C TYR A 78 -8.34 10.42 1.75
N VAL A 79 -9.27 9.61 2.25
CA VAL A 79 -10.66 10.02 2.47
C VAL A 79 -10.99 10.06 3.96
N ASP A 80 -10.68 8.97 4.68
CA ASP A 80 -11.04 8.86 6.09
C ASP A 80 -10.18 7.82 6.82
N GLY A 81 -10.04 7.99 8.13
CA GLY A 81 -9.29 7.08 8.98
C GLY A 81 -8.61 7.83 10.12
N PRO A 82 -7.55 7.27 10.72
CA PRO A 82 -6.92 7.86 11.91
C PRO A 82 -5.92 8.97 11.62
N PHE A 83 -5.84 9.42 10.38
CA PHE A 83 -4.84 10.41 9.97
C PHE A 83 -5.46 11.78 9.76
N LYS A 84 -4.70 12.82 10.07
CA LYS A 84 -4.98 14.19 9.67
C LYS A 84 -4.56 14.42 8.23
N GLU A 85 -3.41 13.85 7.86
CA GLU A 85 -2.88 13.89 6.50
C GLU A 85 -2.30 12.52 6.14
N PHE A 86 -2.48 12.13 4.87
CA PHE A 86 -1.98 10.87 4.36
C PHE A 86 -1.87 10.98 2.84
N GLN A 87 -0.66 10.86 2.32
CA GLN A 87 -0.41 10.90 0.88
C GLN A 87 0.60 9.81 0.55
N GLY A 88 0.23 8.90 -0.32
CA GLY A 88 1.11 7.84 -0.73
C GLY A 88 1.12 7.65 -2.23
N LYS A 89 2.22 7.12 -2.74
CA LYS A 89 2.27 6.74 -4.14
C LYS A 89 3.27 5.62 -4.38
N TRP A 90 2.95 4.84 -5.39
CA TRP A 90 3.82 3.83 -5.97
C TRP A 90 4.22 4.28 -7.35
N GLU A 91 5.52 4.27 -7.62
CA GLU A 91 6.05 4.55 -8.96
C GLU A 91 6.85 3.33 -9.43
N LEU A 92 6.57 2.89 -10.64
CA LEU A 92 7.20 1.71 -11.22
C LEU A 92 7.88 2.09 -12.53
N GLN A 93 9.14 1.69 -12.67
CA GLN A 93 9.95 1.98 -13.86
C GLN A 93 10.51 0.68 -14.41
N ALA A 94 10.24 0.41 -15.68
CA ALA A 94 10.83 -0.74 -16.36
C ALA A 94 12.33 -0.53 -16.53
N LEU A 95 13.12 -1.54 -16.15
CA LEU A 95 14.56 -1.54 -16.34
C LEU A 95 14.96 -2.46 -17.50
N SER A 96 14.21 -3.55 -17.66
CA SER A 96 14.33 -4.51 -18.76
C SER A 96 13.01 -5.25 -18.86
N GLU A 97 12.92 -6.24 -19.75
CA GLU A 97 11.68 -7.00 -19.92
C GLU A 97 11.19 -7.63 -18.61
N LYS A 98 12.10 -8.17 -17.80
CA LYS A 98 11.73 -8.89 -16.59
C LYS A 98 12.40 -8.28 -15.35
N ALA A 99 12.49 -6.96 -15.31
CA ALA A 99 13.00 -6.25 -14.14
C ALA A 99 12.40 -4.87 -14.08
N CYS A 100 12.05 -4.43 -12.85
CA CYS A 100 11.59 -3.07 -12.66
C CYS A 100 12.07 -2.50 -11.34
N LYS A 101 12.06 -1.17 -11.27
CA LYS A 101 12.35 -0.41 -10.06
C LYS A 101 11.03 0.06 -9.47
N ILE A 102 10.82 -0.23 -8.21
CA ILE A 102 9.62 0.19 -7.48
C ILE A 102 10.02 1.22 -6.45
N GLN A 103 9.33 2.35 -6.46
CA GLN A 103 9.51 3.41 -5.46
C GLN A 103 8.18 3.61 -4.74
N PHE A 104 8.22 3.56 -3.41
CA PHE A 104 7.06 3.81 -2.57
C PHE A 104 7.35 5.00 -1.67
N THR A 105 6.48 6.00 -1.72
CA THR A 105 6.59 7.20 -0.90
C THR A 105 5.31 7.38 -0.12
N LEU A 106 5.43 7.64 1.19
CA LEU A 106 4.27 7.91 2.04
C LEU A 106 4.62 9.03 2.99
N SER A 107 3.73 10.03 3.07
CA SER A 107 3.79 11.09 4.07
C SER A 107 2.48 11.06 4.85
N TYR A 108 2.58 11.10 6.19
CA TYR A 108 1.38 10.96 7.03
C TYR A 108 1.53 11.66 8.37
N GLU A 109 0.38 11.98 8.96
CA GLU A 109 0.29 12.56 10.29
C GLU A 109 -0.99 12.02 10.93
N PHE A 110 -0.89 11.50 12.15
CA PHE A 110 -2.07 11.04 12.87
C PHE A 110 -2.94 12.24 13.30
N SER A 111 -4.24 12.00 13.47
CA SER A 111 -5.22 13.04 13.81
C SER A 111 -4.95 13.70 15.16
N ASN A 112 -4.38 12.94 16.11
CA ASN A 112 -4.00 13.46 17.42
C ASN A 112 -2.95 12.57 18.07
N ARG A 113 -2.39 13.02 19.19
CA ARG A 113 -1.33 12.30 19.90
C ARG A 113 -1.80 10.98 20.50
N PHE A 114 -3.06 10.88 20.88
CA PHE A 114 -3.61 9.66 21.45
C PHE A 114 -3.61 8.55 20.41
N LEU A 115 -4.10 8.84 19.20
CA LEU A 115 -4.09 7.88 18.10
C LEU A 115 -2.68 7.51 17.67
N GLU A 116 -1.78 8.48 17.62
CA GLU A 116 -0.37 8.22 17.29
C GLU A 116 0.25 7.25 18.30
N LYS A 117 -0.03 7.43 19.58
CA LYS A 117 0.54 6.59 20.63
C LYS A 117 0.03 5.15 20.55
N ILE A 118 -1.25 4.95 20.22
CA ILE A 118 -1.85 3.62 20.14
C ILE A 118 -1.54 2.93 18.83
N ILE A 119 -1.69 3.63 17.71
CA ILE A 119 -1.59 3.03 16.38
C ILE A 119 -0.18 3.10 15.83
N GLY A 120 0.59 4.13 16.22
CA GLY A 120 1.93 4.39 15.67
C GLY A 120 2.86 3.21 15.69
N PRO A 121 3.03 2.50 16.83
CA PRO A 121 3.95 1.33 16.86
C PRO A 121 3.54 0.22 15.89
N VAL A 122 2.25 -0.05 15.74
CA VAL A 122 1.75 -1.04 14.78
C VAL A 122 1.95 -0.54 13.36
N PHE A 123 1.69 0.73 13.12
CA PHE A 123 1.86 1.31 11.79
C PHE A 123 3.33 1.32 11.35
N ASP A 124 4.26 1.53 12.29
CA ASP A 124 5.69 1.43 12.00
C ASP A 124 6.08 0.01 11.55
N ILE A 125 5.54 -1.01 12.18
CA ILE A 125 5.75 -2.40 11.78
C ILE A 125 5.21 -2.63 10.37
N ILE A 126 4.00 -2.14 10.10
CA ILE A 126 3.37 -2.24 8.78
C ILE A 126 4.28 -1.62 7.72
N LEU A 127 4.72 -0.39 7.93
CA LEU A 127 5.54 0.32 6.94
C LEU A 127 6.90 -0.33 6.74
N ASN A 128 7.51 -0.86 7.80
CA ASN A 128 8.81 -1.51 7.70
C ASN A 128 8.80 -2.78 6.85
N THR A 129 7.64 -3.43 6.71
CA THR A 129 7.51 -4.70 5.99
C THR A 129 6.71 -4.56 4.69
N PHE A 130 6.08 -3.42 4.45
CA PHE A 130 5.07 -3.25 3.42
C PHE A 130 5.58 -3.58 2.01
N VAL A 131 6.61 -2.88 1.56
CA VAL A 131 7.15 -3.07 0.21
C VAL A 131 7.68 -4.49 0.03
N GLN A 132 8.41 -5.00 1.04
CA GLN A 132 8.99 -6.35 0.97
C GLN A 132 7.90 -7.43 0.90
N SER A 133 6.75 -7.20 1.50
CA SER A 133 5.62 -8.15 1.42
C SER A 133 5.14 -8.32 -0.02
N PHE A 134 5.11 -7.25 -0.79
CA PHE A 134 4.74 -7.32 -2.22
C PHE A 134 5.80 -8.03 -3.03
N VAL A 135 7.07 -7.81 -2.74
CA VAL A 135 8.17 -8.52 -3.42
C VAL A 135 8.08 -10.03 -3.16
N LYS A 136 7.87 -10.43 -1.92
CA LYS A 136 7.70 -11.84 -1.57
C LYS A 136 6.49 -12.46 -2.23
N ARG A 137 5.38 -11.72 -2.28
CA ARG A 137 4.17 -12.20 -2.95
C ARG A 137 4.39 -12.40 -4.43
N ALA A 138 5.09 -11.46 -5.09
CA ALA A 138 5.42 -11.58 -6.49
C ALA A 138 6.27 -12.81 -6.77
N ASP A 139 7.28 -13.07 -5.93
CA ASP A 139 8.13 -14.25 -6.06
C ASP A 139 7.36 -15.56 -5.89
N ALA A 140 6.27 -15.54 -5.09
CA ALA A 140 5.42 -16.72 -4.90
C ALA A 140 4.42 -16.93 -6.04
N VAL A 141 3.93 -15.85 -6.65
CA VAL A 141 2.85 -15.89 -7.64
C VAL A 141 3.39 -15.93 -9.08
N TYR A 142 4.44 -15.20 -9.35
CA TYR A 142 5.04 -15.10 -10.71
C TYR A 142 6.33 -15.89 -10.76
N LEU A 143 6.27 -17.08 -11.33
CA LEU A 143 7.43 -17.98 -11.43
C LEU A 143 8.19 -17.86 -12.78
#